data_3ee5df66ca6778fa69e8763f72480f28
#
_entry.id   3ee5df66ca6778fa69e8763f72480f28
#
_cell.length_a   1.000
_cell.length_b   1.000
_cell.length_c   1.000
_cell.angle_alpha   90.00
_cell.angle_beta   90.00
_cell.angle_gamma   90.00
#
_symmetry.space_group_name_H-M   'P 1'
#
loop_
_entity.id
_entity.type
_entity.pdbx_description
1 polymer ?
#
loop_
_entity_poly.entity_id
_entity_poly.type
_entity_poly.pdbx_seq_one_letter_code
_entity_poly.pdbx_strand_id
1 'polypeptide(L)'
;QKQFPKDISYGTKTYNTCGPSIIAVAPGQIGGVEDNGELISRNGWVVLWSVELLYGASWEQEMEEYQYFSYFYNDSLQMNQSEWDGISQLLDMMRMELKNNEDGPELRRIIQGYLHLILEYCNRIYMRQVSYDSGLRSDILRRYDRLLHDYYSENRQMISGVPSVQFCASELAYSSGYLGDVVRKATGGTAIAYIHSFVVERGKNLLMQGHNVSETAHFLGFEYVHHFSRIFKKVTG
;
A
#
# COMPACT_ATOMS: atom_id res chain seq x y z
N GLN A 1 -9.94 32.71 -2.49
CA GLN A 1 -10.04 31.23 -2.46
C GLN A 1 -9.12 30.68 -3.52
N LYS A 2 -7.96 30.12 -3.13
CA LYS A 2 -7.07 29.44 -4.08
C LYS A 2 -7.66 28.05 -4.35
N GLN A 3 -8.10 27.84 -5.58
CA GLN A 3 -8.50 26.51 -6.04
C GLN A 3 -7.25 25.61 -6.09
N PHE A 4 -7.30 24.50 -5.36
CA PHE A 4 -6.33 23.43 -5.46
C PHE A 4 -6.55 22.71 -6.80
N PRO A 5 -5.49 22.32 -7.52
CA PRO A 5 -5.65 21.50 -8.70
C PRO A 5 -6.27 20.17 -8.32
N LYS A 6 -7.26 19.77 -9.08
CA LYS A 6 -8.21 18.76 -8.67
C LYS A 6 -7.67 17.33 -8.68
N ASP A 7 -6.59 17.04 -9.41
CA ASP A 7 -6.33 15.66 -9.77
C ASP A 7 -4.84 15.30 -9.64
N ILE A 8 -4.55 14.33 -8.75
CA ILE A 8 -3.27 13.62 -8.70
C ILE A 8 -3.53 12.24 -9.26
N SER A 9 -2.83 11.86 -10.32
CA SER A 9 -2.89 10.51 -10.86
C SER A 9 -1.87 9.61 -10.15
N TYR A 10 -2.37 8.49 -9.60
CA TYR A 10 -1.54 7.46 -9.00
C TYR A 10 -2.09 6.09 -9.40
N GLY A 11 -1.26 5.31 -10.08
CA GLY A 11 -1.73 4.10 -10.71
C GLY A 11 -2.77 4.41 -11.80
N THR A 12 -3.92 3.77 -11.73
CA THR A 12 -5.04 3.93 -12.69
C THR A 12 -6.12 4.92 -12.20
N LYS A 13 -5.92 5.57 -11.06
CA LYS A 13 -6.91 6.45 -10.44
C LYS A 13 -6.43 7.90 -10.36
N THR A 14 -7.37 8.81 -10.50
CA THR A 14 -7.21 10.25 -10.31
C THR A 14 -7.82 10.65 -8.97
N TYR A 15 -7.06 11.35 -8.12
CA TYR A 15 -7.46 11.75 -6.77
C TYR A 15 -7.88 13.19 -6.71
N ASN A 16 -9.10 13.43 -6.26
CA ASN A 16 -9.58 14.78 -5.96
C ASN A 16 -9.20 15.14 -4.52
N THR A 17 -8.23 16.04 -4.34
CA THR A 17 -7.76 16.47 -3.03
C THR A 17 -8.50 17.73 -2.59
N CYS A 18 -9.68 17.58 -2.01
CA CYS A 18 -10.46 18.69 -1.46
C CYS A 18 -10.10 19.05 0.00
N GLY A 19 -8.83 18.87 0.41
CA GLY A 19 -8.38 19.15 1.78
C GLY A 19 -7.02 18.56 2.10
N PRO A 20 -6.58 18.61 3.37
CA PRO A 20 -5.35 17.94 3.77
C PRO A 20 -5.47 16.43 3.55
N SER A 21 -4.51 15.86 2.85
CA SER A 21 -4.52 14.43 2.51
C SER A 21 -3.11 13.86 2.49
N ILE A 22 -3.00 12.55 2.74
CA ILE A 22 -1.77 11.79 2.63
C ILE A 22 -1.90 10.81 1.48
N ILE A 23 -0.85 10.70 0.68
CA ILE A 23 -0.68 9.64 -0.32
C ILE A 23 0.50 8.80 0.13
N ALA A 24 0.24 7.54 0.41
CA ALA A 24 1.27 6.56 0.74
C ALA A 24 1.67 5.80 -0.52
N VAL A 25 2.97 5.71 -0.77
CA VAL A 25 3.55 5.08 -1.97
C VAL A 25 4.49 3.98 -1.51
N ALA A 26 4.18 2.73 -1.84
CA ALA A 26 5.05 1.59 -1.56
C ALA A 26 6.22 1.51 -2.56
N PRO A 27 7.31 0.82 -2.21
CA PRO A 27 8.41 0.55 -3.13
C PRO A 27 7.93 -0.06 -4.45
N GLY A 28 8.48 0.41 -5.57
CA GLY A 28 8.13 -0.08 -6.91
C GLY A 28 6.79 0.42 -7.48
N GLN A 29 6.05 1.23 -6.75
CA GLN A 29 4.85 1.91 -7.26
C GLN A 29 5.24 3.22 -7.95
N ILE A 30 4.50 3.56 -8.99
CA ILE A 30 4.71 4.80 -9.76
C ILE A 30 3.57 5.77 -9.45
N GLY A 31 3.91 6.93 -8.94
CA GLY A 31 3.00 8.07 -8.78
C GLY A 31 3.35 9.16 -9.79
N GLY A 32 2.34 9.80 -10.35
CA GLY A 32 2.51 10.90 -11.28
C GLY A 32 1.51 12.01 -11.02
N VAL A 33 1.86 13.22 -11.45
CA VAL A 33 0.96 14.36 -11.51
C VAL A 33 0.86 14.70 -12.99
N GLU A 34 -0.35 14.79 -13.54
CA GLU A 34 -0.53 15.29 -14.89
C GLU A 34 -0.15 16.78 -14.89
N ASP A 35 0.90 17.09 -15.64
CA ASP A 35 1.33 18.47 -15.87
C ASP A 35 0.48 19.05 -16.99
N ASN A 36 -0.48 19.90 -16.64
CA ASN A 36 -1.29 20.67 -17.59
C ASN A 36 -0.68 22.03 -17.90
N GLY A 37 0.59 22.28 -17.52
CA GLY A 37 1.28 23.55 -17.73
C GLY A 37 0.94 24.65 -16.72
N GLU A 38 0.14 24.36 -15.70
CA GLU A 38 -0.16 25.32 -14.63
C GLU A 38 0.83 25.17 -13.47
N LEU A 39 1.37 26.29 -12.98
CA LEU A 39 2.21 26.31 -11.80
C LEU A 39 1.37 26.00 -10.55
N ILE A 40 1.54 24.81 -10.02
CA ILE A 40 0.85 24.34 -8.81
C ILE A 40 1.78 24.60 -7.61
N SER A 41 1.39 25.52 -6.74
CA SER A 41 2.05 25.68 -5.43
C SER A 41 1.37 24.77 -4.41
N ARG A 42 2.10 23.77 -3.90
CA ARG A 42 1.64 22.89 -2.83
C ARG A 42 2.44 23.16 -1.58
N ASN A 43 1.75 23.29 -0.45
CA ASN A 43 2.37 23.26 0.88
C ASN A 43 2.16 21.86 1.45
N GLY A 44 3.24 21.18 1.80
CA GLY A 44 3.17 19.83 2.37
C GLY A 44 4.53 19.25 2.66
N TRP A 45 4.50 18.02 3.12
CA TRP A 45 5.67 17.23 3.46
C TRP A 45 5.83 16.10 2.47
N VAL A 46 7.07 15.75 2.16
CA VAL A 46 7.45 14.50 1.51
C VAL A 46 8.37 13.77 2.47
N VAL A 47 7.99 12.57 2.86
CA VAL A 47 8.79 11.70 3.72
C VAL A 47 9.24 10.51 2.89
N LEU A 48 10.54 10.36 2.74
CA LEU A 48 11.17 9.24 2.04
C LEU A 48 12.09 8.53 3.01
N TRP A 49 12.01 7.22 3.04
CA TRP A 49 12.92 6.39 3.84
C TRP A 49 13.31 5.14 3.09
N SER A 50 14.48 4.61 3.40
CA SER A 50 14.93 3.32 2.88
C SER A 50 14.47 2.18 3.78
N VAL A 51 14.41 0.97 3.24
CA VAL A 51 14.03 -0.24 4.01
C VAL A 51 15.01 -0.48 5.16
N GLU A 52 16.28 -0.13 4.96
CA GLU A 52 17.33 -0.29 5.98
C GLU A 52 17.04 0.53 7.25
N LEU A 53 16.31 1.63 7.15
CA LEU A 53 15.89 2.39 8.33
C LEU A 53 15.07 1.51 9.29
N LEU A 54 14.29 0.57 8.76
CA LEU A 54 13.37 -0.27 9.54
C LEU A 54 14.07 -1.46 10.21
N TYR A 55 15.27 -1.85 9.73
CA TYR A 55 15.96 -3.02 10.25
C TYR A 55 16.18 -2.95 11.76
N GLY A 56 15.67 -3.97 12.47
CA GLY A 56 15.74 -4.09 13.92
C GLY A 56 14.72 -3.25 14.69
N ALA A 57 13.79 -2.57 14.01
CA ALA A 57 12.63 -1.98 14.65
C ALA A 57 11.66 -3.09 15.06
N SER A 58 11.09 -3.00 16.28
CA SER A 58 10.14 -4.02 16.79
C SER A 58 8.86 -4.13 15.97
N TRP A 59 8.54 -3.10 15.20
CA TRP A 59 7.36 -2.96 14.35
C TRP A 59 7.66 -3.14 12.85
N GLU A 60 8.86 -3.60 12.48
CA GLU A 60 9.25 -3.82 11.08
C GLU A 60 8.25 -4.71 10.33
N GLN A 61 7.75 -5.75 10.98
CA GLN A 61 6.78 -6.69 10.39
C GLN A 61 5.38 -6.08 10.21
N GLU A 62 5.02 -5.07 11.01
CA GLU A 62 3.73 -4.39 10.91
C GLU A 62 3.58 -3.58 9.60
N MET A 63 4.69 -3.27 8.92
CA MET A 63 4.66 -2.59 7.62
C MET A 63 3.86 -3.37 6.57
N GLU A 64 3.82 -4.68 6.64
CA GLU A 64 3.04 -5.53 5.73
C GLU A 64 1.52 -5.45 6.02
N GLU A 65 1.14 -5.05 7.22
CA GLU A 65 -0.26 -4.94 7.65
C GLU A 65 -0.90 -3.60 7.25
N TYR A 66 -0.11 -2.58 6.91
CA TYR A 66 -0.60 -1.25 6.53
C TYR A 66 -1.20 -1.25 5.13
N GLN A 67 -2.50 -1.60 5.05
CA GLN A 67 -3.23 -1.76 3.78
C GLN A 67 -3.31 -0.49 2.93
N TYR A 68 -3.12 0.69 3.50
CA TYR A 68 -3.10 1.95 2.75
C TYR A 68 -1.85 2.13 1.86
N PHE A 69 -0.85 1.25 1.95
CA PHE A 69 0.22 1.10 0.97
C PHE A 69 -0.14 0.16 -0.18
N SER A 70 -1.26 -0.57 -0.10
CA SER A 70 -1.67 -1.49 -1.15
C SER A 70 -2.10 -0.72 -2.42
N TYR A 71 -1.66 -1.20 -3.57
CA TYR A 71 -1.98 -0.63 -4.89
C TYR A 71 -3.50 -0.47 -5.15
N PHE A 72 -4.32 -1.28 -4.51
CA PHE A 72 -5.79 -1.27 -4.70
C PHE A 72 -6.53 -0.33 -3.76
N TYR A 73 -5.94 0.01 -2.63
CA TYR A 73 -6.50 0.91 -1.63
C TYR A 73 -5.93 2.33 -1.70
N ASN A 74 -5.39 2.69 -2.83
CA ASN A 74 -4.76 4.00 -3.07
C ASN A 74 -5.77 5.16 -3.11
N ASP A 75 -6.72 5.18 -2.21
CA ASP A 75 -7.44 6.40 -1.91
C ASP A 75 -6.55 7.23 -0.97
N SER A 76 -6.39 8.52 -1.28
CA SER A 76 -5.68 9.41 -0.40
C SER A 76 -6.35 9.42 0.98
N LEU A 77 -5.56 9.34 2.04
CA LEU A 77 -6.05 9.45 3.41
C LEU A 77 -6.50 10.88 3.66
N GLN A 78 -7.82 11.10 3.72
CA GLN A 78 -8.40 12.41 3.96
C GLN A 78 -8.33 12.76 5.45
N MET A 79 -7.66 13.86 5.77
CA MET A 79 -7.48 14.33 7.14
C MET A 79 -8.45 15.45 7.47
N ASN A 80 -8.90 15.49 8.71
CA ASN A 80 -9.44 16.71 9.28
C ASN A 80 -8.29 17.64 9.75
N GLN A 81 -8.62 18.86 10.12
CA GLN A 81 -7.61 19.87 10.52
C GLN A 81 -6.79 19.41 11.74
N SER A 82 -7.41 18.82 12.75
CA SER A 82 -6.69 18.34 13.94
C SER A 82 -5.71 17.20 13.64
N GLU A 83 -6.06 16.30 12.71
CA GLU A 83 -5.16 15.23 12.25
C GLU A 83 -3.98 15.80 11.46
N TRP A 84 -4.23 16.78 10.59
CA TRP A 84 -3.18 17.51 9.87
C TRP A 84 -2.21 18.20 10.83
N ASP A 85 -2.74 18.95 11.81
CA ASP A 85 -1.93 19.69 12.78
C ASP A 85 -1.05 18.73 13.59
N GLY A 86 -1.62 17.61 14.05
CA GLY A 86 -0.89 16.59 14.81
C GLY A 86 0.24 15.93 14.00
N ILE A 87 -0.05 15.49 12.78
CA ILE A 87 0.97 14.87 11.92
C ILE A 87 2.04 15.89 11.50
N SER A 88 1.65 17.12 11.18
CA SER A 88 2.60 18.18 10.83
C SER A 88 3.56 18.48 11.98
N GLN A 89 3.06 18.50 13.22
CA GLN A 89 3.90 18.69 14.40
C GLN A 89 4.90 17.55 14.58
N LEU A 90 4.49 16.30 14.39
CA LEU A 90 5.40 15.15 14.45
C LEU A 90 6.49 15.23 13.37
N LEU A 91 6.13 15.64 12.16
CA LEU A 91 7.08 15.82 11.06
C LEU A 91 8.06 16.97 11.32
N ASP A 92 7.59 18.06 11.91
CA ASP A 92 8.46 19.16 12.33
C ASP A 92 9.47 18.72 13.41
N MET A 93 9.01 17.97 14.42
CA MET A 93 9.87 17.41 15.46
C MET A 93 10.91 16.45 14.88
N MET A 94 10.48 15.52 14.02
CA MET A 94 11.38 14.58 13.32
C MET A 94 12.43 15.32 12.49
N ARG A 95 12.04 16.39 11.78
CA ARG A 95 12.96 17.23 11.01
C ARG A 95 13.97 17.94 11.92
N MET A 96 13.56 18.41 13.08
CA MET A 96 14.46 19.03 14.05
C MET A 96 15.49 18.05 14.60
N GLU A 97 15.09 16.82 14.88
CA GLU A 97 16.00 15.75 15.28
C GLU A 97 17.07 15.48 14.21
N LEU A 98 16.64 15.30 12.96
CA LEU A 98 17.54 15.07 11.83
C LEU A 98 18.49 16.23 11.55
N LYS A 99 18.09 17.46 11.89
CA LYS A 99 18.92 18.67 11.66
C LYS A 99 19.95 18.94 12.76
N ASN A 100 19.59 18.61 14.01
CA ASN A 100 20.34 19.07 15.19
C ASN A 100 21.22 17.96 15.80
N ASN A 101 21.11 16.72 15.35
CA ASN A 101 21.84 15.60 15.91
C ASN A 101 22.69 14.91 14.82
N GLU A 102 23.83 14.36 15.24
CA GLU A 102 24.68 13.55 14.38
C GLU A 102 24.09 12.16 14.17
N ASP A 103 24.38 11.56 13.02
CA ASP A 103 23.96 10.20 12.73
C ASP A 103 24.51 9.21 13.77
N GLY A 104 23.61 8.39 14.32
CA GLY A 104 23.95 7.41 15.31
C GLY A 104 22.76 6.49 15.65
N PRO A 105 23.01 5.42 16.43
CA PRO A 105 21.97 4.46 16.78
C PRO A 105 20.85 5.07 17.61
N GLU A 106 21.13 6.10 18.40
CA GLU A 106 20.13 6.85 19.19
C GLU A 106 19.20 7.64 18.28
N LEU A 107 19.76 8.44 17.36
CA LEU A 107 18.98 9.20 16.40
C LEU A 107 18.12 8.25 15.56
N ARG A 108 18.71 7.16 15.07
CA ARG A 108 17.97 6.13 14.30
C ARG A 108 16.73 5.62 15.04
N ARG A 109 16.85 5.28 16.33
CA ARG A 109 15.70 4.81 17.13
C ARG A 109 14.65 5.89 17.31
N ILE A 110 15.05 7.14 17.49
CA ILE A 110 14.12 8.27 17.60
C ILE A 110 13.36 8.45 16.29
N ILE A 111 14.05 8.44 15.16
CA ILE A 111 13.42 8.57 13.83
C ILE A 111 12.49 7.39 13.54
N GLN A 112 12.89 6.17 13.87
CA GLN A 112 12.01 5.00 13.80
C GLN A 112 10.73 5.20 14.62
N GLY A 113 10.86 5.74 15.84
CA GLY A 113 9.70 6.03 16.71
C GLY A 113 8.74 7.07 16.12
N TYR A 114 9.26 8.17 15.56
CA TYR A 114 8.44 9.16 14.88
C TYR A 114 7.75 8.58 13.65
N LEU A 115 8.49 7.83 12.84
CA LEU A 115 7.94 7.19 11.64
C LEU A 115 6.81 6.23 12.00
N HIS A 116 7.03 5.35 12.99
CA HIS A 116 6.01 4.42 13.46
C HIS A 116 4.75 5.15 13.92
N LEU A 117 4.91 6.19 14.75
CA LEU A 117 3.76 6.96 15.23
C LEU A 117 2.99 7.64 14.09
N ILE A 118 3.68 8.19 13.09
CA ILE A 118 3.05 8.77 11.90
C ILE A 118 2.27 7.70 11.12
N LEU A 119 2.85 6.51 10.93
CA LEU A 119 2.20 5.40 10.25
C LEU A 119 0.95 4.91 11.00
N GLU A 120 0.99 4.88 12.33
CA GLU A 120 -0.18 4.57 13.17
C GLU A 120 -1.29 5.63 13.05
N TYR A 121 -0.93 6.92 12.96
CA TYR A 121 -1.92 7.96 12.64
C TYR A 121 -2.55 7.74 11.27
N CYS A 122 -1.74 7.39 10.27
CA CYS A 122 -2.23 7.04 8.93
C CYS A 122 -3.18 5.84 8.98
N ASN A 123 -2.82 4.79 9.73
CA ASN A 123 -3.65 3.60 9.91
C ASN A 123 -4.99 3.94 10.59
N ARG A 124 -4.98 4.77 11.62
CA ARG A 124 -6.20 5.25 12.27
C ARG A 124 -7.10 6.03 11.31
N ILE A 125 -6.54 6.92 10.47
CA ILE A 125 -7.29 7.67 9.46
C ILE A 125 -7.86 6.72 8.42
N TYR A 126 -7.06 5.76 7.96
CA TYR A 126 -7.48 4.72 7.03
C TYR A 126 -8.67 3.91 7.59
N MET A 127 -8.55 3.41 8.82
CA MET A 127 -9.61 2.65 9.47
C MET A 127 -10.90 3.47 9.63
N ARG A 128 -10.80 4.77 9.92
CA ARG A 128 -11.94 5.68 9.96
C ARG A 128 -12.61 5.79 8.58
N GLN A 129 -11.83 6.00 7.50
CA GLN A 129 -12.37 6.10 6.15
C GLN A 129 -13.06 4.80 5.72
N VAL A 130 -12.42 3.68 5.95
CA VAL A 130 -12.98 2.36 5.64
C VAL A 130 -14.26 2.08 6.44
N SER A 131 -14.32 2.52 7.70
CA SER A 131 -15.51 2.37 8.55
C SER A 131 -16.67 3.27 8.09
N TYR A 132 -16.36 4.43 7.52
CA TYR A 132 -17.39 5.37 7.02
C TYR A 132 -17.95 4.91 5.65
N ASP A 133 -17.12 4.26 4.84
CA ASP A 133 -17.50 3.65 3.55
C ASP A 133 -18.11 2.24 3.73
N SER A 134 -18.47 1.93 4.99
CA SER A 134 -18.89 0.60 5.47
C SER A 134 -20.24 0.14 4.93
N GLY A 135 -20.27 -0.10 3.63
CA GLY A 135 -21.16 -1.11 3.09
C GLY A 135 -20.51 -2.50 3.19
N LEU A 136 -21.32 -3.54 3.21
CA LEU A 136 -20.95 -4.96 3.22
C LEU A 136 -19.80 -5.30 2.23
N ARG A 137 -19.63 -4.50 1.18
CA ARG A 137 -18.63 -4.64 0.11
C ARG A 137 -17.22 -4.33 0.56
N SER A 138 -17.05 -3.28 1.35
CA SER A 138 -15.75 -2.87 1.90
C SER A 138 -15.23 -3.94 2.89
N ASP A 139 -16.11 -4.55 3.68
CA ASP A 139 -15.75 -5.61 4.60
C ASP A 139 -15.28 -6.89 3.87
N ILE A 140 -15.98 -7.27 2.81
CA ILE A 140 -15.61 -8.44 2.00
C ILE A 140 -14.23 -8.23 1.34
N LEU A 141 -13.98 -7.03 0.83
CA LEU A 141 -12.70 -6.73 0.18
C LEU A 141 -11.54 -6.74 1.20
N ARG A 142 -11.74 -6.22 2.41
CA ARG A 142 -10.75 -6.31 3.51
C ARG A 142 -10.46 -7.76 3.91
N ARG A 143 -11.51 -8.57 4.04
CA ARG A 143 -11.36 -10.00 4.34
C ARG A 143 -10.64 -10.75 3.22
N TYR A 144 -10.88 -10.34 1.97
CA TYR A 144 -10.21 -10.90 0.80
C TYR A 144 -8.71 -10.55 0.79
N ASP A 145 -8.38 -9.30 1.06
CA ASP A 145 -7.00 -8.83 1.15
C ASP A 145 -6.26 -9.53 2.31
N ARG A 146 -6.85 -9.55 3.50
CA ARG A 146 -6.30 -10.27 4.65
C ARG A 146 -6.07 -11.75 4.35
N LEU A 147 -7.01 -12.41 3.70
CA LEU A 147 -6.85 -13.81 3.29
C LEU A 147 -5.62 -14.02 2.41
N LEU A 148 -5.36 -13.11 1.47
CA LEU A 148 -4.16 -13.18 0.62
C LEU A 148 -2.89 -12.97 1.44
N HIS A 149 -2.87 -11.99 2.36
CA HIS A 149 -1.75 -11.77 3.27
C HIS A 149 -1.47 -13.01 4.13
N ASP A 150 -2.49 -13.55 4.79
CA ASP A 150 -2.38 -14.75 5.64
C ASP A 150 -1.87 -15.96 4.84
N TYR A 151 -2.40 -16.15 3.62
CA TYR A 151 -2.00 -17.23 2.72
C TYR A 151 -0.50 -17.23 2.42
N TYR A 152 0.07 -16.05 2.15
CA TYR A 152 1.49 -15.89 1.86
C TYR A 152 2.37 -15.84 3.11
N SER A 153 1.89 -15.32 4.22
CA SER A 153 2.63 -15.32 5.49
C SER A 153 2.79 -16.73 6.09
N GLU A 154 1.79 -17.58 5.88
CA GLU A 154 1.80 -19.01 6.24
C GLU A 154 2.54 -19.88 5.23
N ASN A 155 3.12 -19.30 4.17
CA ASN A 155 3.81 -20.02 3.08
C ASN A 155 2.94 -21.08 2.38
N ARG A 156 1.61 -20.93 2.36
CA ARG A 156 0.69 -21.88 1.72
C ARG A 156 0.92 -21.98 0.21
N GLN A 157 1.39 -20.91 -0.43
CA GLN A 157 1.74 -20.87 -1.85
C GLN A 157 2.85 -21.86 -2.23
N MET A 158 3.71 -22.21 -1.29
CA MET A 158 4.78 -23.21 -1.54
C MET A 158 4.24 -24.62 -1.76
N ILE A 159 3.04 -24.88 -1.25
CA ILE A 159 2.37 -26.20 -1.35
C ILE A 159 1.25 -26.17 -2.41
N SER A 160 0.45 -25.10 -2.40
CA SER A 160 -0.79 -25.03 -3.18
C SER A 160 -0.71 -24.07 -4.37
N GLY A 161 0.45 -23.44 -4.59
CA GLY A 161 0.65 -22.46 -5.67
C GLY A 161 -0.07 -21.13 -5.44
N VAL A 162 -0.19 -20.33 -6.48
CA VAL A 162 -0.91 -19.05 -6.45
C VAL A 162 -2.41 -19.31 -6.16
N PRO A 163 -3.02 -18.63 -5.17
CA PRO A 163 -4.41 -18.88 -4.81
C PRO A 163 -5.36 -18.55 -5.96
N SER A 164 -6.37 -19.39 -6.16
CA SER A 164 -7.42 -19.15 -7.15
C SER A 164 -8.57 -18.32 -6.56
N VAL A 165 -9.34 -17.63 -7.42
CA VAL A 165 -10.56 -16.92 -7.00
C VAL A 165 -11.54 -17.89 -6.33
N GLN A 166 -11.63 -19.13 -6.82
CA GLN A 166 -12.52 -20.15 -6.24
C GLN A 166 -12.09 -20.51 -4.81
N PHE A 167 -10.80 -20.72 -4.58
CA PHE A 167 -10.24 -20.95 -3.25
C PHE A 167 -10.57 -19.78 -2.31
N CYS A 168 -10.25 -18.55 -2.72
CA CYS A 168 -10.49 -17.37 -1.89
C CYS A 168 -11.99 -17.16 -1.57
N ALA A 169 -12.86 -17.39 -2.55
CA ALA A 169 -14.31 -17.30 -2.34
C ALA A 169 -14.79 -18.35 -1.33
N SER A 170 -14.29 -19.59 -1.44
CA SER A 170 -14.63 -20.69 -0.52
C SER A 170 -14.20 -20.39 0.92
N GLU A 171 -12.95 -19.89 1.12
CA GLU A 171 -12.43 -19.50 2.44
C GLU A 171 -13.25 -18.36 3.07
N LEU A 172 -13.78 -17.47 2.23
CA LEU A 172 -14.63 -16.36 2.68
C LEU A 172 -16.11 -16.72 2.83
N ALA A 173 -16.50 -17.98 2.52
CA ALA A 173 -17.86 -18.48 2.51
C ALA A 173 -18.77 -17.76 1.48
N TYR A 174 -18.23 -17.44 0.29
CA TYR A 174 -18.96 -16.86 -0.82
C TYR A 174 -18.83 -17.71 -2.09
N SER A 175 -19.70 -17.46 -3.07
CA SER A 175 -19.48 -17.98 -4.42
C SER A 175 -18.44 -17.15 -5.16
N SER A 176 -17.71 -17.76 -6.11
CA SER A 176 -16.72 -17.06 -6.94
C SER A 176 -17.35 -15.90 -7.73
N GLY A 177 -18.59 -16.08 -8.21
CA GLY A 177 -19.33 -15.02 -8.91
C GLY A 177 -19.63 -13.83 -8.01
N TYR A 178 -20.12 -14.08 -6.79
CA TYR A 178 -20.41 -13.02 -5.84
C TYR A 178 -19.14 -12.24 -5.43
N LEU A 179 -18.05 -12.96 -5.08
CA LEU A 179 -16.77 -12.33 -4.79
C LEU A 179 -16.27 -11.50 -5.98
N GLY A 180 -16.36 -12.04 -7.20
CA GLY A 180 -16.00 -11.34 -8.43
C GLY A 180 -16.76 -10.04 -8.63
N ASP A 181 -18.08 -10.05 -8.39
CA ASP A 181 -18.93 -8.85 -8.50
C ASP A 181 -18.62 -7.81 -7.43
N VAL A 182 -18.37 -8.24 -6.18
CA VAL A 182 -17.99 -7.35 -5.09
C VAL A 182 -16.65 -6.67 -5.39
N VAL A 183 -15.63 -7.45 -5.78
CA VAL A 183 -14.29 -6.91 -6.11
C VAL A 183 -14.39 -5.95 -7.29
N ARG A 184 -15.13 -6.33 -8.36
CA ARG A 184 -15.29 -5.47 -9.55
C ARG A 184 -15.96 -4.14 -9.22
N LYS A 185 -16.98 -4.16 -8.37
CA LYS A 185 -17.69 -2.93 -7.96
C LYS A 185 -16.86 -2.05 -7.04
N ALA A 186 -15.98 -2.64 -6.23
CA ALA A 186 -15.14 -1.91 -5.30
C ALA A 186 -13.85 -1.37 -5.96
N THR A 187 -13.25 -2.13 -6.89
CA THR A 187 -11.91 -1.82 -7.45
C THR A 187 -11.92 -1.46 -8.94
N GLY A 188 -13.02 -1.71 -9.64
CA GLY A 188 -13.10 -1.62 -11.09
C GLY A 188 -12.44 -2.80 -11.83
N GLY A 189 -11.67 -3.65 -11.13
CA GLY A 189 -10.95 -4.80 -11.67
C GLY A 189 -11.62 -6.13 -11.36
N THR A 190 -11.14 -7.22 -11.97
CA THR A 190 -11.61 -8.57 -11.64
C THR A 190 -10.92 -9.13 -10.41
N ALA A 191 -11.56 -10.08 -9.68
CA ALA A 191 -10.95 -10.73 -8.52
C ALA A 191 -9.59 -11.40 -8.85
N ILE A 192 -9.45 -12.00 -10.04
CA ILE A 192 -8.17 -12.58 -10.48
C ILE A 192 -7.12 -11.49 -10.75
N ALA A 193 -7.51 -10.33 -11.29
CA ALA A 193 -6.59 -9.21 -11.47
C ALA A 193 -6.11 -8.68 -10.11
N TYR A 194 -6.96 -8.71 -9.09
CA TYR A 194 -6.60 -8.36 -7.72
C TYR A 194 -5.51 -9.30 -7.19
N ILE A 195 -5.70 -10.64 -7.30
CA ILE A 195 -4.66 -11.61 -6.92
C ILE A 195 -3.34 -11.35 -7.68
N HIS A 196 -3.42 -11.14 -9.00
CA HIS A 196 -2.23 -10.92 -9.82
C HIS A 196 -1.45 -9.68 -9.38
N SER A 197 -2.13 -8.59 -9.07
CA SER A 197 -1.46 -7.37 -8.60
C SER A 197 -0.86 -7.56 -7.22
N PHE A 198 -1.55 -8.24 -6.29
CA PHE A 198 -1.02 -8.59 -4.99
C PHE A 198 0.29 -9.40 -5.11
N VAL A 199 0.28 -10.41 -5.97
CA VAL A 199 1.46 -11.27 -6.20
C VAL A 199 2.59 -10.51 -6.87
N VAL A 200 2.29 -9.59 -7.80
CA VAL A 200 3.30 -8.77 -8.47
C VAL A 200 3.95 -7.80 -7.50
N GLU A 201 3.20 -7.18 -6.57
CA GLU A 201 3.78 -6.31 -5.55
C GLU A 201 4.74 -7.08 -4.64
N ARG A 202 4.38 -8.27 -4.17
CA ARG A 202 5.32 -9.14 -3.44
C ARG A 202 6.53 -9.52 -4.29
N GLY A 203 6.33 -9.78 -5.57
CA GLY A 203 7.40 -10.07 -6.52
C GLY A 203 8.40 -8.93 -6.69
N LYS A 204 7.92 -7.69 -6.74
CA LYS A 204 8.78 -6.50 -6.77
C LYS A 204 9.68 -6.43 -5.53
N ASN A 205 9.10 -6.67 -4.35
CA ASN A 205 9.85 -6.67 -3.09
C ASN A 205 10.96 -7.73 -3.08
N LEU A 206 10.67 -8.97 -3.51
CA LEU A 206 11.67 -10.03 -3.60
C LEU A 206 12.79 -9.69 -4.59
N LEU A 207 12.44 -9.15 -5.75
CA LEU A 207 13.43 -8.71 -6.75
C LEU A 207 14.31 -7.58 -6.22
N MET A 208 13.77 -6.63 -5.47
CA MET A 208 14.54 -5.56 -4.83
C MET A 208 15.45 -6.07 -3.70
N GLN A 209 15.08 -7.16 -3.04
CA GLN A 209 15.92 -7.86 -2.06
C GLN A 209 17.04 -8.67 -2.72
N GLY A 210 17.14 -8.69 -4.05
CA GLY A 210 18.21 -9.33 -4.81
C GLY A 210 17.90 -10.75 -5.28
N HIS A 211 16.70 -11.26 -5.08
CA HIS A 211 16.28 -12.54 -5.67
C HIS A 211 16.22 -12.45 -7.20
N ASN A 212 16.63 -13.50 -7.88
CA ASN A 212 16.45 -13.57 -9.33
C ASN A 212 15.00 -13.92 -9.71
N VAL A 213 14.65 -13.76 -10.99
CA VAL A 213 13.27 -13.96 -11.50
C VAL A 213 12.78 -15.40 -11.24
N SER A 214 13.66 -16.41 -11.33
CA SER A 214 13.30 -17.81 -11.10
C SER A 214 12.98 -18.08 -9.63
N GLU A 215 13.83 -17.61 -8.74
CA GLU A 215 13.61 -17.69 -7.30
C GLU A 215 12.32 -16.98 -6.89
N THR A 216 12.13 -15.74 -7.39
CA THR A 216 10.93 -14.95 -7.13
C THR A 216 9.66 -15.69 -7.58
N ALA A 217 9.65 -16.24 -8.80
CA ALA A 217 8.52 -17.00 -9.29
C ALA A 217 8.22 -18.20 -8.39
N HIS A 218 9.25 -18.92 -7.96
CA HIS A 218 9.12 -20.08 -7.07
C HIS A 218 8.56 -19.67 -5.70
N PHE A 219 9.13 -18.65 -5.06
CA PHE A 219 8.64 -18.13 -3.77
C PHE A 219 7.20 -17.64 -3.81
N LEU A 220 6.74 -17.18 -4.98
CA LEU A 220 5.36 -16.74 -5.17
C LEU A 220 4.39 -17.88 -5.51
N GLY A 221 4.88 -19.12 -5.63
CA GLY A 221 4.06 -20.30 -5.90
C GLY A 221 3.75 -20.53 -7.37
N PHE A 222 4.55 -19.96 -8.28
CA PHE A 222 4.41 -20.28 -9.71
C PHE A 222 5.15 -21.57 -10.06
N GLU A 223 4.46 -22.48 -10.72
CA GLU A 223 5.07 -23.70 -11.25
C GLU A 223 6.07 -23.39 -12.38
N TYR A 224 5.77 -22.37 -13.21
CA TYR A 224 6.59 -21.98 -14.36
C TYR A 224 6.94 -20.50 -14.32
N VAL A 225 8.22 -20.18 -14.44
CA VAL A 225 8.75 -18.81 -14.42
C VAL A 225 8.12 -17.91 -15.48
N HIS A 226 7.83 -18.46 -16.66
CA HIS A 226 7.22 -17.67 -17.74
C HIS A 226 5.78 -17.22 -17.43
N HIS A 227 5.04 -17.94 -16.59
CA HIS A 227 3.71 -17.51 -16.12
C HIS A 227 3.84 -16.27 -15.22
N PHE A 228 4.79 -16.29 -14.27
CA PHE A 228 5.10 -15.11 -13.46
C PHE A 228 5.50 -13.92 -14.33
N SER A 229 6.48 -14.10 -15.22
CA SER A 229 6.98 -13.02 -16.09
C SER A 229 5.88 -12.40 -16.95
N ARG A 230 4.95 -13.21 -17.48
CA ARG A 230 3.81 -12.73 -18.25
C ARG A 230 2.85 -11.90 -17.39
N ILE A 231 2.53 -12.37 -16.18
CA ILE A 231 1.65 -11.65 -15.25
C ILE A 231 2.33 -10.37 -14.80
N PHE A 232 3.60 -10.44 -14.44
CA PHE A 232 4.41 -9.29 -14.03
C PHE A 232 4.42 -8.21 -15.11
N LYS A 233 4.75 -8.57 -16.35
CA LYS A 233 4.71 -7.62 -17.48
C LYS A 233 3.32 -7.05 -17.73
N LYS A 234 2.26 -7.87 -17.60
CA LYS A 234 0.88 -7.41 -17.80
C LYS A 234 0.44 -6.39 -16.75
N VAL A 235 0.93 -6.50 -15.52
CA VAL A 235 0.54 -5.61 -14.40
C VAL A 235 1.42 -4.35 -14.36
N THR A 236 2.69 -4.47 -14.74
CA THR A 236 3.66 -3.36 -14.62
C THR A 236 3.84 -2.56 -15.91
N GLY A 237 3.42 -3.04 -17.05
CA GLY A 237 3.63 -2.46 -18.39
C GLY A 237 4.73 -3.22 -19.11
#